data_9790bb0eaeb18e60fe1aca6a94326258
#
_entry.id   9790bb0eaeb18e60fe1aca6a94326258
#
_cell.length_a   1.000
_cell.length_b   1.000
_cell.length_c   1.000
_cell.angle_alpha   90.00
_cell.angle_beta   90.00
_cell.angle_gamma   90.00
#
_symmetry.space_group_name_H-M   'P 1'
#
loop_
_entity.id
_entity.type
_entity.pdbx_description
1 polymer ?
#
loop_
_entity_poly.entity_id
_entity_poly.type
_entity_poly.pdbx_seq_one_letter_code
_entity_poly.pdbx_strand_id
1 'polypeptide(L)'
;MSLARGLLSGNGGKSARPREIARLLELVGLPADFAGRFPHELSGGQIQRVCIARAVACSPEVILFDEAISSLDAHTQVQIMDLLRELKEKLGLTYVFITHDLTSITYLCDDVLFLYQGHVTEYLPVSRISETKDEYARRLLESIVVFDTEERRDAV
;
A
#
# COMPACT_ATOMS: atom_id res chain seq x y z
N MET A 1 -17.66 5.94 -15.09
CA MET A 1 -17.58 4.46 -15.22
C MET A 1 -17.74 3.90 -13.82
N SER A 2 -18.73 3.03 -13.55
CA SER A 2 -18.94 2.43 -12.22
C SER A 2 -17.77 1.55 -11.80
N LEU A 3 -17.61 1.32 -10.48
CA LEU A 3 -16.53 0.47 -9.94
C LEU A 3 -16.54 -0.93 -10.55
N ALA A 4 -17.73 -1.50 -10.76
CA ALA A 4 -17.88 -2.81 -11.40
C ALA A 4 -17.18 -2.91 -12.76
N ARG A 5 -17.27 -1.87 -13.58
CA ARG A 5 -16.55 -1.82 -14.87
C ARG A 5 -15.05 -1.60 -14.70
N GLY A 6 -14.66 -0.79 -13.69
CA GLY A 6 -13.24 -0.49 -13.43
C GLY A 6 -12.46 -1.69 -12.89
N LEU A 7 -13.07 -2.49 -12.01
CA LEU A 7 -12.43 -3.66 -11.40
C LEU A 7 -12.04 -4.74 -12.43
N LEU A 8 -12.68 -4.76 -13.60
CA LEU A 8 -12.56 -5.86 -14.56
C LEU A 8 -12.07 -5.44 -15.94
N SER A 9 -11.79 -4.15 -16.14
CA SER A 9 -11.25 -3.67 -17.42
C SER A 9 -9.86 -4.21 -17.76
N GLY A 10 -9.17 -4.85 -16.80
CA GLY A 10 -7.86 -5.49 -16.98
C GLY A 10 -7.93 -6.95 -17.46
N ASN A 11 -9.07 -7.60 -17.39
CA ASN A 11 -9.20 -9.04 -17.65
C ASN A 11 -9.98 -9.31 -18.96
N GLY A 12 -9.39 -8.93 -20.11
CA GLY A 12 -9.72 -9.44 -21.44
C GLY A 12 -11.19 -9.76 -21.77
N GLY A 13 -12.11 -8.79 -21.58
CA GLY A 13 -13.42 -8.84 -22.27
C GLY A 13 -14.47 -9.84 -21.77
N LYS A 14 -14.26 -10.57 -20.66
CA LYS A 14 -15.32 -11.38 -20.05
C LYS A 14 -16.17 -10.49 -19.15
N SER A 15 -17.48 -10.42 -19.43
CA SER A 15 -18.47 -9.78 -18.57
C SER A 15 -18.27 -10.26 -17.12
N ALA A 16 -17.87 -9.36 -16.25
CA ALA A 16 -17.65 -9.66 -14.85
C ALA A 16 -18.91 -10.25 -14.23
N ARG A 17 -18.79 -11.39 -13.64
CA ARG A 17 -19.88 -11.99 -12.90
C ARG A 17 -20.12 -11.15 -11.65
N PRO A 18 -21.33 -10.68 -11.36
CA PRO A 18 -21.62 -9.85 -10.18
C PRO A 18 -21.08 -10.44 -8.86
N ARG A 19 -21.06 -11.76 -8.76
CA ARG A 19 -20.50 -12.48 -7.60
C ARG A 19 -18.99 -12.29 -7.42
N GLU A 20 -18.25 -12.17 -8.52
CA GLU A 20 -16.79 -11.96 -8.47
C GLU A 20 -16.46 -10.54 -8.01
N ILE A 21 -17.21 -9.55 -8.48
CA ILE A 21 -17.09 -8.17 -8.03
C ILE A 21 -17.38 -8.06 -6.53
N ALA A 22 -18.50 -8.65 -6.08
CA ALA A 22 -18.87 -8.67 -4.66
C ALA A 22 -17.74 -9.27 -3.81
N ARG A 23 -17.20 -10.43 -4.21
CA ARG A 23 -16.09 -11.10 -3.53
C ARG A 23 -14.84 -10.21 -3.46
N LEU A 24 -14.50 -9.50 -4.54
CA LEU A 24 -13.32 -8.61 -4.57
C LEU A 24 -13.52 -7.40 -3.65
N LEU A 25 -14.71 -6.82 -3.60
CA LEU A 25 -15.04 -5.73 -2.69
C LEU A 25 -14.99 -6.19 -1.23
N GLU A 26 -15.60 -7.33 -0.92
CA GLU A 26 -15.56 -7.92 0.42
C GLU A 26 -14.12 -8.24 0.86
N LEU A 27 -13.29 -8.73 -0.06
CA LEU A 27 -11.88 -9.04 0.21
C LEU A 27 -11.08 -7.82 0.69
N VAL A 28 -11.45 -6.62 0.24
CA VAL A 28 -10.82 -5.36 0.67
C VAL A 28 -11.64 -4.61 1.72
N GLY A 29 -12.62 -5.26 2.36
CA GLY A 29 -13.45 -4.70 3.42
C GLY A 29 -14.45 -3.65 2.93
N LEU A 30 -14.90 -3.73 1.69
CA LEU A 30 -15.95 -2.88 1.14
C LEU A 30 -17.25 -3.68 0.94
N PRO A 31 -18.42 -3.09 1.27
CA PRO A 31 -19.71 -3.70 0.99
C PRO A 31 -19.94 -3.98 -0.51
N ALA A 32 -20.62 -5.08 -0.83
CA ALA A 32 -20.88 -5.49 -2.22
C ALA A 32 -21.70 -4.48 -3.02
N ASP A 33 -22.56 -3.69 -2.35
CA ASP A 33 -23.38 -2.64 -2.98
C ASP A 33 -22.55 -1.47 -3.54
N PHE A 34 -21.27 -1.36 -3.12
CA PHE A 34 -20.32 -0.40 -3.71
C PHE A 34 -20.06 -0.64 -5.19
N ALA A 35 -20.38 -1.83 -5.71
CA ALA A 35 -20.21 -2.16 -7.13
C ALA A 35 -20.87 -1.16 -8.08
N GLY A 36 -22.01 -0.58 -7.67
CA GLY A 36 -22.75 0.42 -8.46
C GLY A 36 -22.21 1.85 -8.35
N ARG A 37 -21.38 2.16 -7.35
CA ARG A 37 -20.91 3.51 -7.07
C ARG A 37 -19.89 4.01 -8.09
N PHE A 38 -19.75 5.32 -8.14
CA PHE A 38 -18.74 6.01 -8.95
C PHE A 38 -17.58 6.50 -8.04
N PRO A 39 -16.38 6.71 -8.60
CA PRO A 39 -15.22 7.15 -7.80
C PRO A 39 -15.46 8.43 -6.99
N HIS A 40 -16.21 9.39 -7.50
CA HIS A 40 -16.52 10.65 -6.81
C HIS A 40 -17.47 10.49 -5.61
N GLU A 41 -18.05 9.31 -5.42
CA GLU A 41 -18.93 8.97 -4.29
C GLU A 41 -18.17 8.25 -3.16
N LEU A 42 -16.83 8.14 -3.29
CA LEU A 42 -15.99 7.40 -2.37
C LEU A 42 -14.97 8.31 -1.66
N SER A 43 -14.63 7.96 -0.42
CA SER A 43 -13.49 8.56 0.28
C SER A 43 -12.16 8.08 -0.32
N GLY A 44 -11.05 8.80 -0.01
CA GLY A 44 -9.71 8.42 -0.46
C GLY A 44 -9.34 6.99 -0.08
N GLY A 45 -9.57 6.58 1.18
CA GLY A 45 -9.32 5.22 1.63
C GLY A 45 -10.18 4.16 0.93
N GLN A 46 -11.45 4.49 0.61
CA GLN A 46 -12.30 3.59 -0.16
C GLN A 46 -11.82 3.46 -1.61
N ILE A 47 -11.37 4.55 -2.23
CA ILE A 47 -10.75 4.51 -3.57
C ILE A 47 -9.51 3.63 -3.53
N GLN A 48 -8.66 3.77 -2.53
CA GLN A 48 -7.45 2.96 -2.38
C GLN A 48 -7.77 1.47 -2.26
N ARG A 49 -8.77 1.09 -1.45
CA ARG A 49 -9.26 -0.29 -1.33
C ARG A 49 -9.74 -0.84 -2.69
N VAL A 50 -10.43 -0.03 -3.49
CA VAL A 50 -10.83 -0.41 -4.86
C VAL A 50 -9.62 -0.60 -5.76
N CYS A 51 -8.60 0.25 -5.67
CA CYS A 51 -7.36 0.08 -6.44
C CYS A 51 -6.64 -1.23 -6.08
N ILE A 52 -6.58 -1.58 -4.79
CA ILE A 52 -6.03 -2.85 -4.31
C ILE A 52 -6.86 -4.04 -4.84
N ALA A 53 -8.21 -3.97 -4.74
CA ALA A 53 -9.09 -5.01 -5.27
C ALA A 53 -8.86 -5.23 -6.78
N ARG A 54 -8.63 -4.15 -7.54
CA ARG A 54 -8.34 -4.22 -8.97
C ARG A 54 -6.99 -4.89 -9.25
N ALA A 55 -5.97 -4.61 -8.46
CA ALA A 55 -4.67 -5.26 -8.59
C ALA A 55 -4.77 -6.78 -8.32
N VAL A 56 -5.45 -7.15 -7.25
CA VAL A 56 -5.65 -8.55 -6.84
C VAL A 56 -6.56 -9.32 -7.82
N ALA A 57 -7.49 -8.65 -8.52
CA ALA A 57 -8.39 -9.28 -9.48
C ALA A 57 -7.67 -10.02 -10.63
N CYS A 58 -6.44 -9.63 -10.92
CA CYS A 58 -5.59 -10.29 -11.92
C CYS A 58 -4.89 -11.55 -11.40
N SER A 59 -5.10 -11.92 -10.12
CA SER A 59 -4.39 -13.02 -9.46
C SER A 59 -2.86 -12.95 -9.64
N PRO A 60 -2.23 -11.81 -9.32
CA PRO A 60 -0.80 -11.62 -9.51
C PRO A 60 -0.01 -12.41 -8.45
N GLU A 61 1.26 -12.69 -8.73
CA GLU A 61 2.24 -13.15 -7.73
C GLU A 61 2.94 -11.95 -7.07
N VAL A 62 3.09 -10.84 -7.80
CA VAL A 62 3.77 -9.62 -7.35
C VAL A 62 2.89 -8.41 -7.59
N ILE A 63 2.80 -7.52 -6.60
CA ILE A 63 2.14 -6.20 -6.73
C ILE A 63 3.16 -5.10 -6.44
N LEU A 64 3.27 -4.14 -7.37
CA LEU A 64 4.08 -2.94 -7.20
C LEU A 64 3.19 -1.80 -6.70
N PHE A 65 3.60 -1.19 -5.58
CA PHE A 65 3.00 0.00 -5.01
C PHE A 65 3.95 1.19 -5.17
N ASP A 66 3.53 2.19 -5.93
CA ASP A 66 4.29 3.41 -6.14
C ASP A 66 3.56 4.56 -5.44
N GLU A 67 4.12 5.04 -4.32
CA GLU A 67 3.56 6.10 -3.44
C GLU A 67 2.07 5.88 -3.08
N ALA A 68 1.64 4.63 -3.00
CA ALA A 68 0.23 4.25 -3.01
C ALA A 68 -0.57 4.67 -1.77
N ILE A 69 0.09 5.00 -0.66
CA ILE A 69 -0.57 5.35 0.61
C ILE A 69 -0.16 6.72 1.15
N SER A 70 0.80 7.40 0.53
CA SER A 70 1.38 8.67 1.00
C SER A 70 0.37 9.83 1.07
N SER A 71 -0.69 9.80 0.27
CA SER A 71 -1.73 10.84 0.21
C SER A 71 -2.89 10.64 1.19
N LEU A 72 -2.87 9.57 2.00
CA LEU A 72 -3.92 9.24 2.95
C LEU A 72 -3.60 9.83 4.33
N ASP A 73 -4.63 10.09 5.12
CA ASP A 73 -4.45 10.43 6.54
C ASP A 73 -3.87 9.24 7.33
N ALA A 74 -3.18 9.53 8.45
CA ALA A 74 -2.45 8.53 9.22
C ALA A 74 -3.33 7.34 9.68
N HIS A 75 -4.58 7.59 10.07
CA HIS A 75 -5.49 6.53 10.50
C HIS A 75 -5.85 5.60 9.32
N THR A 76 -6.17 6.19 8.17
CA THR A 76 -6.48 5.44 6.96
C THR A 76 -5.25 4.68 6.44
N GLN A 77 -4.04 5.26 6.54
CA GLN A 77 -2.79 4.57 6.19
C GLN A 77 -2.64 3.26 6.97
N VAL A 78 -2.80 3.30 8.30
CA VAL A 78 -2.71 2.10 9.15
C VAL A 78 -3.72 1.04 8.72
N GLN A 79 -4.98 1.43 8.47
CA GLN A 79 -6.01 0.50 8.01
C GLN A 79 -5.68 -0.16 6.66
N ILE A 80 -5.05 0.59 5.74
CA ILE A 80 -4.62 0.04 4.45
C ILE A 80 -3.42 -0.89 4.62
N MET A 81 -2.47 -0.54 5.49
CA MET A 81 -1.32 -1.39 5.78
C MET A 81 -1.74 -2.72 6.42
N ASP A 82 -2.70 -2.70 7.35
CA ASP A 82 -3.27 -3.91 7.93
C ASP A 82 -3.93 -4.80 6.87
N LEU A 83 -4.75 -4.19 6.00
CA LEU A 83 -5.36 -4.89 4.87
C LEU A 83 -4.32 -5.54 3.96
N LEU A 84 -3.26 -4.81 3.61
CA LEU A 84 -2.20 -5.33 2.74
C LEU A 84 -1.46 -6.50 3.38
N ARG A 85 -1.20 -6.46 4.70
CA ARG A 85 -0.60 -7.56 5.44
C ARG A 85 -1.48 -8.81 5.41
N GLU A 86 -2.79 -8.65 5.68
CA GLU A 86 -3.74 -9.76 5.59
C GLU A 86 -3.80 -10.37 4.19
N LEU A 87 -3.81 -9.54 3.14
CA LEU A 87 -3.83 -10.01 1.76
C LEU A 87 -2.54 -10.72 1.36
N LYS A 88 -1.37 -10.22 1.82
CA LYS A 88 -0.06 -10.85 1.61
C LYS A 88 -0.07 -12.28 2.12
N GLU A 89 -0.51 -12.49 3.36
CA GLU A 89 -0.58 -13.80 3.99
C GLU A 89 -1.63 -14.71 3.34
N LYS A 90 -2.85 -14.19 3.13
CA LYS A 90 -3.99 -14.96 2.63
C LYS A 90 -3.84 -15.43 1.18
N LEU A 91 -3.17 -14.63 0.36
CA LEU A 91 -3.04 -14.87 -1.08
C LEU A 91 -1.62 -15.26 -1.51
N GLY A 92 -0.66 -15.28 -0.59
CA GLY A 92 0.74 -15.60 -0.90
C GLY A 92 1.41 -14.56 -1.81
N LEU A 93 1.09 -13.26 -1.62
CA LEU A 93 1.56 -12.19 -2.50
C LEU A 93 2.96 -11.71 -2.11
N THR A 94 3.74 -11.33 -3.10
CA THR A 94 4.95 -10.54 -2.93
C THR A 94 4.66 -9.06 -3.23
N TYR A 95 5.15 -8.16 -2.38
CA TYR A 95 4.99 -6.71 -2.56
C TYR A 95 6.32 -6.04 -2.85
N VAL A 96 6.29 -5.08 -3.75
CA VAL A 96 7.37 -4.13 -3.97
C VAL A 96 6.81 -2.73 -3.70
N PHE A 97 7.33 -2.06 -2.67
CA PHE A 97 6.94 -0.70 -2.31
C PHE A 97 7.98 0.30 -2.77
N ILE A 98 7.54 1.34 -3.48
CA ILE A 98 8.32 2.54 -3.75
C ILE A 98 7.72 3.63 -2.88
N THR A 99 8.46 4.10 -1.89
CA THR A 99 7.99 5.11 -0.95
C THR A 99 9.17 5.81 -0.27
N HIS A 100 8.92 7.01 0.25
CA HIS A 100 9.83 7.72 1.16
C HIS A 100 9.39 7.58 2.63
N ASP A 101 8.28 6.90 2.91
CA ASP A 101 7.76 6.70 4.26
C ASP A 101 8.34 5.43 4.89
N LEU A 102 9.26 5.62 5.83
CA LEU A 102 9.89 4.50 6.56
C LEU A 102 8.92 3.76 7.48
N THR A 103 7.84 4.39 7.94
CA THR A 103 6.83 3.72 8.76
C THR A 103 6.18 2.58 7.98
N SER A 104 5.81 2.86 6.73
CA SER A 104 5.26 1.83 5.83
C SER A 104 6.27 0.71 5.55
N ILE A 105 7.54 1.05 5.35
CA ILE A 105 8.61 0.07 5.12
C ILE A 105 8.76 -0.86 6.32
N THR A 106 8.89 -0.31 7.52
CA THR A 106 9.09 -1.10 8.74
C THR A 106 7.87 -1.95 9.11
N TYR A 107 6.68 -1.55 8.66
CA TYR A 107 5.44 -2.25 8.95
C TYR A 107 5.13 -3.41 7.97
N LEU A 108 5.49 -3.27 6.69
CA LEU A 108 5.04 -4.16 5.62
C LEU A 108 6.16 -4.96 4.95
N CYS A 109 7.40 -4.45 4.99
CA CYS A 109 8.50 -5.00 4.20
C CYS A 109 9.43 -5.85 5.06
N ASP A 110 10.03 -6.86 4.43
CA ASP A 110 11.05 -7.71 5.04
C ASP A 110 12.45 -7.15 4.76
N ASP A 111 12.63 -6.57 3.58
CA ASP A 111 13.88 -6.00 3.09
C ASP A 111 13.68 -4.58 2.56
N VAL A 112 14.74 -3.78 2.61
CA VAL A 112 14.79 -2.42 2.08
C VAL A 112 15.96 -2.25 1.13
N LEU A 113 15.70 -1.51 0.04
CA LEU A 113 16.69 -1.13 -0.95
C LEU A 113 16.67 0.40 -1.05
N PHE A 114 17.81 1.04 -0.82
CA PHE A 114 17.95 2.49 -1.00
C PHE A 114 18.39 2.82 -2.41
N LEU A 115 17.66 3.74 -3.05
CA LEU A 115 17.91 4.21 -4.40
C LEU A 115 18.21 5.71 -4.38
N TYR A 116 19.39 6.10 -4.85
CA TYR A 116 19.79 7.49 -4.95
C TYR A 116 20.42 7.79 -6.30
N GLN A 117 19.94 8.84 -6.98
CA GLN A 117 20.40 9.26 -8.31
C GLN A 117 20.47 8.11 -9.36
N GLY A 118 19.49 7.19 -9.31
CA GLY A 118 19.42 6.06 -10.24
C GLY A 118 20.31 4.87 -9.89
N HIS A 119 21.01 4.92 -8.75
CA HIS A 119 21.87 3.83 -8.28
C HIS A 119 21.36 3.23 -6.98
N VAL A 120 21.46 1.91 -6.87
CA VAL A 120 21.24 1.22 -5.59
C VAL A 120 22.44 1.51 -4.71
N THR A 121 22.21 2.18 -3.57
CA THR A 121 23.27 2.54 -2.63
C THR A 121 23.44 1.50 -1.54
N GLU A 122 22.33 0.89 -1.10
CA GLU A 122 22.38 -0.17 -0.09
C GLU A 122 21.17 -1.09 -0.20
N TYR A 123 21.33 -2.35 0.20
CA TYR A 123 20.27 -3.35 0.37
C TYR A 123 20.50 -4.09 1.69
N LEU A 124 19.46 -4.16 2.55
CA LEU A 124 19.54 -4.83 3.84
C LEU A 124 18.16 -5.25 4.34
N PRO A 125 18.09 -6.24 5.25
CA PRO A 125 16.86 -6.56 5.96
C PRO A 125 16.36 -5.35 6.77
N VAL A 126 15.04 -5.14 6.80
CA VAL A 126 14.40 -4.03 7.56
C VAL A 126 14.77 -4.10 9.04
N SER A 127 14.92 -5.30 9.62
CA SER A 127 15.35 -5.49 11.00
C SER A 127 16.74 -4.90 11.31
N ARG A 128 17.54 -4.60 10.29
CA ARG A 128 18.87 -4.02 10.40
C ARG A 128 18.99 -2.63 9.79
N ILE A 129 17.86 -1.98 9.54
CA ILE A 129 17.81 -0.67 8.88
C ILE A 129 18.61 0.40 9.64
N SER A 130 18.68 0.31 10.98
CA SER A 130 19.47 1.20 11.82
C SER A 130 20.99 1.02 11.68
N GLU A 131 21.44 -0.09 11.07
CA GLU A 131 22.85 -0.39 10.84
C GLU A 131 23.36 0.13 9.49
N THR A 132 22.51 0.87 8.75
CA THR A 132 22.86 1.37 7.41
C THR A 132 24.16 2.16 7.43
N LYS A 133 24.99 1.94 6.42
CA LYS A 133 26.28 2.65 6.22
C LYS A 133 26.16 3.75 5.17
N ASP A 134 25.11 3.71 4.37
CA ASP A 134 24.85 4.71 3.35
C ASP A 134 24.51 6.06 3.97
N GLU A 135 25.15 7.12 3.50
CA GLU A 135 24.95 8.47 4.04
C GLU A 135 23.55 9.02 3.74
N TYR A 136 23.01 8.73 2.55
CA TYR A 136 21.66 9.14 2.17
C TYR A 136 20.60 8.43 3.03
N ALA A 137 20.74 7.11 3.20
CA ALA A 137 19.84 6.32 4.03
C ALA A 137 19.87 6.79 5.50
N ARG A 138 21.04 7.08 6.06
CA ARG A 138 21.16 7.65 7.42
C ARG A 138 20.47 8.98 7.57
N ARG A 139 20.66 9.90 6.63
CA ARG A 139 19.98 11.20 6.66
C ARG A 139 18.45 11.06 6.59
N LEU A 140 17.95 10.09 5.79
CA LEU A 140 16.53 9.79 5.71
C LEU A 140 15.99 9.26 7.05
N LEU A 141 16.71 8.35 7.70
CA LEU A 141 16.36 7.82 9.02
C LEU A 141 16.37 8.91 10.10
N GLU A 142 17.40 9.75 10.13
CA GLU A 142 17.53 10.84 11.09
C GLU A 142 16.40 11.87 10.97
N SER A 143 15.93 12.15 9.74
CA SER A 143 14.83 13.11 9.53
C SER A 143 13.52 12.66 10.17
N ILE A 144 13.29 11.35 10.33
CA ILE A 144 12.06 10.79 10.92
C ILE A 144 12.15 10.74 12.45
N VAL A 145 13.31 10.39 13.00
CA VAL A 145 13.51 10.33 14.46
C VAL A 145 13.32 11.70 15.11
N VAL A 146 13.64 12.79 14.41
CA VAL A 146 13.46 14.16 14.91
C VAL A 146 11.97 14.51 15.08
N PHE A 147 11.11 14.10 14.15
CA PHE A 147 9.67 14.37 14.23
C PHE A 147 9.01 13.61 15.40
N ASP A 148 9.39 12.36 15.65
CA ASP A 148 8.81 11.56 16.75
C ASP A 148 9.18 12.08 18.15
N THR A 149 10.31 12.79 18.28
CA THR A 149 10.75 13.41 19.54
C THR A 149 10.09 14.77 19.79
N GLU A 150 9.70 15.52 18.77
CA GLU A 150 9.00 16.81 18.92
C GLU A 150 7.52 16.60 19.27
N GLU A 151 6.81 15.66 18.62
CA GLU A 151 5.42 15.35 18.94
C GLU A 151 5.24 14.83 20.38
N ARG A 152 6.23 14.15 20.96
CA ARG A 152 6.20 13.71 22.36
C ARG A 152 6.47 14.83 23.38
N ARG A 153 7.05 15.94 22.97
CA ARG A 153 7.30 17.09 23.85
C ARG A 153 6.12 18.04 23.98
N ASP A 154 5.28 18.09 22.93
CA ASP A 154 4.10 18.96 22.91
C ASP A 154 2.84 18.29 23.52
N ALA A 155 2.95 17.02 23.94
CA ALA A 155 1.87 16.22 24.54
C ALA A 155 1.94 16.08 26.07
N VAL A 156 2.75 16.93 26.77
CA VAL A 156 2.88 16.94 28.23
C VAL A 156 2.39 18.28 28.84
#